data_71233ae2584878f597665eca22fa08b8
#
_entry.id   71233ae2584878f597665eca22fa08b8
#
_cell.length_a   1.000
_cell.length_b   1.000
_cell.length_c   1.000
_cell.angle_alpha   90.00
_cell.angle_beta   90.00
_cell.angle_gamma   90.00
#
_symmetry.space_group_name_H-M   'P 1'
#
loop_
_entity.id
_entity.type
_entity.pdbx_description
1 polymer ?
#
loop_
_entity_poly.entity_id
_entity_poly.type
_entity_poly.pdbx_seq_one_letter_code
_entity_poly.pdbx_strand_id
1 'polypeptide(L)'
;LLTGAAGIAGGLAVLWWRGALPAAWQNAVGLTSRPDLGIGAGAWALLALLATVVLLALGGLGRGRVGYAWVLTLFGDYRGSVRRTGLVWVSPLLLRRRVDVRLRHWRSEPLPAVDANGTALRVVVLVVWRIKDTVRAVLGIEDHEAYLSAQVEAAMARVLSQLPADAFHEDAPSLRDAEAVGDALTRMLKADCEPVGVEVYSAQPTGIEYAPEVAAAMQRRRIAAIDSKHRDSVLTSVVDAVDDTVNRLTTRGIVELDDYERKALVKDLTVAFYTGRSGGGDGA
;
A
#
# COMPACT_ATOMS: atom_id res chain seq x y z
N LEU A 1 -1.87 -19.61 -34.75
CA LEU A 1 -0.76 -19.66 -35.69
C LEU A 1 -1.00 -20.72 -36.78
N LEU A 2 -1.33 -21.96 -36.45
CA LEU A 2 -1.59 -23.03 -37.40
C LEU A 2 -2.72 -22.71 -38.38
N THR A 3 -3.84 -22.13 -37.92
CA THR A 3 -4.97 -21.71 -38.76
C THR A 3 -4.61 -20.57 -39.71
N GLY A 4 -3.82 -19.59 -39.24
CA GLY A 4 -3.32 -18.49 -40.07
C GLY A 4 -2.35 -19.00 -41.15
N ALA A 5 -1.41 -19.88 -40.79
CA ALA A 5 -0.49 -20.50 -41.74
C ALA A 5 -1.21 -21.37 -42.78
N ALA A 6 -2.20 -22.15 -42.36
CA ALA A 6 -3.04 -22.93 -43.24
C ALA A 6 -3.85 -22.07 -44.23
N GLY A 7 -4.39 -20.92 -43.75
CA GLY A 7 -5.09 -19.96 -44.61
C GLY A 7 -4.19 -19.32 -45.67
N ILE A 8 -2.97 -18.92 -45.28
CA ILE A 8 -1.97 -18.39 -46.23
C ILE A 8 -1.59 -19.44 -47.26
N ALA A 9 -1.29 -20.69 -46.82
CA ALA A 9 -0.94 -21.77 -47.71
C ALA A 9 -2.10 -22.11 -48.67
N GLY A 10 -3.35 -22.09 -48.17
CA GLY A 10 -4.55 -22.29 -48.99
C GLY A 10 -4.73 -21.18 -50.03
N GLY A 11 -4.51 -19.91 -49.65
CA GLY A 11 -4.56 -18.78 -50.58
C GLY A 11 -3.51 -18.87 -51.69
N LEU A 12 -2.29 -19.22 -51.31
CA LEU A 12 -1.20 -19.43 -52.27
C LEU A 12 -1.48 -20.64 -53.21
N ALA A 13 -2.07 -21.70 -52.69
CA ALA A 13 -2.46 -22.85 -53.47
C ALA A 13 -3.54 -22.52 -54.51
N VAL A 14 -4.54 -21.70 -54.15
CA VAL A 14 -5.59 -21.24 -55.07
C VAL A 14 -4.99 -20.35 -56.17
N LEU A 15 -4.11 -19.41 -55.84
CA LEU A 15 -3.41 -18.55 -56.79
C LEU A 15 -2.53 -19.34 -57.75
N TRP A 16 -1.82 -20.41 -57.26
CA TRP A 16 -1.03 -21.31 -58.09
C TRP A 16 -1.92 -22.14 -59.00
N TRP A 17 -3.02 -22.69 -58.46
CA TRP A 17 -3.97 -23.49 -59.24
C TRP A 17 -4.55 -22.73 -60.45
N ARG A 18 -4.78 -21.41 -60.25
CA ARG A 18 -5.31 -20.51 -61.29
C ARG A 18 -4.25 -19.86 -62.19
N GLY A 19 -2.95 -20.18 -62.00
CA GLY A 19 -1.85 -19.62 -62.77
C GLY A 19 -1.56 -18.13 -62.52
N ALA A 20 -2.14 -17.56 -61.47
CA ALA A 20 -2.02 -16.12 -61.14
C ALA A 20 -0.81 -15.77 -60.26
N LEU A 21 0.02 -16.75 -59.91
CA LEU A 21 1.26 -16.52 -59.16
C LEU A 21 2.35 -15.94 -60.09
N PRO A 22 3.09 -14.88 -59.64
CA PRO A 22 4.23 -14.36 -60.41
C PRO A 22 5.28 -15.44 -60.72
N ALA A 23 5.79 -15.47 -61.96
CA ALA A 23 6.78 -16.47 -62.39
C ALA A 23 8.01 -16.56 -61.49
N ALA A 24 8.42 -15.43 -60.88
CA ALA A 24 9.53 -15.39 -59.93
C ALA A 24 9.29 -16.25 -58.64
N TRP A 25 8.06 -16.30 -58.15
CA TRP A 25 7.67 -17.09 -57.00
C TRP A 25 7.50 -18.57 -57.34
N GLN A 26 6.99 -18.88 -58.53
CA GLN A 26 6.87 -20.26 -59.03
C GLN A 26 8.24 -20.89 -59.16
N ASN A 27 9.22 -20.16 -59.73
CA ASN A 27 10.60 -20.60 -59.86
C ASN A 27 11.34 -20.79 -58.53
N ALA A 28 11.08 -19.88 -57.54
CA ALA A 28 11.71 -19.93 -56.22
C ALA A 28 11.26 -21.16 -55.41
N VAL A 29 10.05 -21.65 -55.60
CA VAL A 29 9.47 -22.80 -54.89
C VAL A 29 9.51 -24.08 -55.73
N GLY A 30 10.03 -24.04 -56.98
CA GLY A 30 10.14 -25.21 -57.89
C GLY A 30 8.80 -25.68 -58.42
N LEU A 31 7.79 -24.84 -58.49
CA LEU A 31 6.46 -25.19 -58.98
C LEU A 31 6.38 -25.06 -60.50
N THR A 32 5.68 -26.02 -61.18
CA THR A 32 5.45 -25.96 -62.61
C THR A 32 4.57 -24.75 -62.98
N SER A 33 4.98 -24.01 -64.04
CA SER A 33 4.18 -22.91 -64.55
C SER A 33 2.87 -23.45 -65.17
N ARG A 34 1.75 -22.84 -64.79
CA ARG A 34 0.42 -23.13 -65.34
C ARG A 34 -0.09 -21.97 -66.18
N PRO A 35 -0.87 -22.23 -67.23
CA PRO A 35 -1.49 -21.19 -68.01
C PRO A 35 -2.43 -20.35 -67.16
N ASP A 36 -2.40 -19.03 -67.35
CA ASP A 36 -3.27 -18.09 -66.62
C ASP A 36 -4.74 -18.27 -67.08
N LEU A 37 -5.55 -18.92 -66.25
CA LEU A 37 -6.97 -19.18 -66.46
C LEU A 37 -7.85 -17.96 -66.09
N GLY A 38 -7.23 -16.88 -65.66
CA GLY A 38 -7.94 -15.71 -65.12
C GLY A 38 -8.60 -16.00 -63.78
N ILE A 39 -8.70 -14.98 -62.92
CA ILE A 39 -9.34 -15.11 -61.61
C ILE A 39 -10.82 -14.73 -61.76
N GLY A 40 -11.69 -15.72 -61.90
CA GLY A 40 -13.15 -15.53 -61.95
C GLY A 40 -13.70 -15.01 -60.59
N ALA A 41 -14.91 -14.45 -60.62
CA ALA A 41 -15.56 -13.86 -59.41
C ALA A 41 -15.62 -14.81 -58.23
N GLY A 42 -15.82 -16.15 -58.45
CA GLY A 42 -15.81 -17.14 -57.37
C GLY A 42 -14.46 -17.32 -56.71
N ALA A 43 -13.34 -17.26 -57.47
CA ALA A 43 -12.00 -17.32 -56.92
C ALA A 43 -11.63 -16.05 -56.09
N TRP A 44 -12.07 -14.87 -56.53
CA TRP A 44 -11.94 -13.64 -55.75
C TRP A 44 -12.71 -13.67 -54.44
N ALA A 45 -13.94 -14.18 -54.46
CA ALA A 45 -14.72 -14.40 -53.22
C ALA A 45 -14.03 -15.35 -52.24
N LEU A 46 -13.46 -16.47 -52.74
CA LEU A 46 -12.72 -17.42 -51.93
C LEU A 46 -11.44 -16.81 -51.34
N LEU A 47 -10.68 -16.06 -52.12
CA LEU A 47 -9.49 -15.35 -51.65
C LEU A 47 -9.83 -14.27 -50.62
N ALA A 48 -10.89 -13.52 -50.82
CA ALA A 48 -11.37 -12.55 -49.85
C ALA A 48 -11.78 -13.19 -48.51
N LEU A 49 -12.49 -14.35 -48.60
CA LEU A 49 -12.85 -15.12 -47.41
C LEU A 49 -11.62 -15.60 -46.66
N LEU A 50 -10.65 -16.23 -47.38
CA LEU A 50 -9.40 -16.68 -46.80
C LEU A 50 -8.60 -15.53 -46.18
N ALA A 51 -8.48 -14.38 -46.84
CA ALA A 51 -7.81 -13.20 -46.32
C ALA A 51 -8.49 -12.70 -45.03
N THR A 52 -9.81 -12.71 -44.98
CA THR A 52 -10.57 -12.33 -43.78
C THR A 52 -10.28 -13.28 -42.63
N VAL A 53 -10.29 -14.61 -42.90
CA VAL A 53 -9.96 -15.63 -41.89
C VAL A 53 -8.52 -15.45 -41.37
N VAL A 54 -7.57 -15.20 -42.28
CA VAL A 54 -6.16 -14.95 -41.88
C VAL A 54 -6.04 -13.68 -41.04
N LEU A 55 -6.69 -12.59 -41.42
CA LEU A 55 -6.68 -11.33 -40.66
C LEU A 55 -7.28 -11.51 -39.27
N LEU A 56 -8.40 -12.23 -39.15
CA LEU A 56 -9.01 -12.57 -37.86
C LEU A 56 -8.10 -13.46 -37.01
N ALA A 57 -7.46 -14.47 -37.62
CA ALA A 57 -6.56 -15.37 -36.92
C ALA A 57 -5.30 -14.66 -36.39
N LEU A 58 -4.70 -13.79 -37.19
CA LEU A 58 -3.49 -13.04 -36.84
C LEU A 58 -3.82 -11.84 -35.94
N GLY A 59 -4.88 -11.12 -36.21
CA GLY A 59 -5.32 -9.96 -35.41
C GLY A 59 -5.73 -10.32 -33.98
N GLY A 60 -6.12 -11.60 -33.75
CA GLY A 60 -6.42 -12.15 -32.44
C GLY A 60 -5.19 -12.46 -31.57
N LEU A 61 -3.99 -12.51 -32.16
CA LEU A 61 -2.78 -12.86 -31.42
C LEU A 61 -2.35 -11.72 -30.51
N GLY A 62 -2.24 -12.02 -29.22
CA GLY A 62 -1.74 -11.11 -28.21
C GLY A 62 -0.64 -11.75 -27.36
N ARG A 63 0.29 -10.94 -26.86
CA ARG A 63 1.32 -11.41 -25.94
C ARG A 63 0.96 -11.00 -24.50
N GLY A 64 0.59 -11.99 -23.68
CA GLY A 64 0.41 -11.82 -22.25
C GLY A 64 1.76 -11.60 -21.57
N ARG A 65 1.87 -10.55 -20.75
CA ARG A 65 3.05 -10.26 -19.93
C ARG A 65 2.77 -10.62 -18.47
N VAL A 66 3.82 -11.08 -17.77
CA VAL A 66 3.77 -11.33 -16.32
C VAL A 66 3.42 -10.02 -15.60
N GLY A 67 2.54 -10.10 -14.58
CA GLY A 67 2.13 -8.96 -13.79
C GLY A 67 1.03 -8.09 -14.41
N TYR A 68 0.47 -8.51 -15.56
CA TYR A 68 -0.63 -7.82 -16.22
C TYR A 68 -1.77 -8.76 -16.52
N ALA A 69 -2.99 -8.24 -16.44
CA ALA A 69 -4.20 -8.89 -16.89
C ALA A 69 -4.86 -8.09 -18.01
N TRP A 70 -5.56 -8.76 -18.91
CA TRP A 70 -6.41 -8.13 -19.90
C TRP A 70 -7.87 -8.33 -19.50
N VAL A 71 -8.59 -7.23 -19.40
CA VAL A 71 -10.05 -7.23 -19.30
C VAL A 71 -10.60 -7.08 -20.70
N LEU A 72 -11.47 -8.01 -21.07
CA LEU A 72 -12.06 -8.12 -22.39
C LEU A 72 -13.50 -7.63 -22.34
N THR A 73 -13.82 -6.62 -23.15
CA THR A 73 -15.18 -6.09 -23.28
C THR A 73 -15.62 -6.14 -24.73
N LEU A 74 -16.90 -6.37 -24.95
CA LEU A 74 -17.55 -6.33 -26.27
C LEU A 74 -18.77 -5.43 -26.17
N PHE A 75 -18.76 -4.32 -26.89
CA PHE A 75 -19.84 -3.31 -26.89
C PHE A 75 -20.26 -2.83 -25.47
N GLY A 76 -19.30 -2.77 -24.56
CA GLY A 76 -19.55 -2.36 -23.17
C GLY A 76 -19.75 -3.54 -22.20
N ASP A 77 -20.12 -4.72 -22.69
CA ASP A 77 -20.31 -5.92 -21.86
C ASP A 77 -18.98 -6.59 -21.53
N TYR A 78 -18.83 -7.00 -20.27
CA TYR A 78 -17.70 -7.83 -19.85
C TYR A 78 -17.82 -9.25 -20.41
N ARG A 79 -16.76 -9.74 -21.06
CA ARG A 79 -16.70 -11.10 -21.66
C ARG A 79 -15.67 -12.01 -20.99
N GLY A 80 -14.75 -11.45 -20.22
CA GLY A 80 -13.77 -12.26 -19.51
C GLY A 80 -12.50 -11.50 -19.18
N SER A 81 -11.64 -12.12 -18.35
CA SER A 81 -10.29 -11.61 -18.06
C SER A 81 -9.24 -12.67 -18.39
N VAL A 82 -8.13 -12.24 -19.01
CA VAL A 82 -7.01 -13.11 -19.36
C VAL A 82 -5.81 -12.73 -18.52
N ARG A 83 -5.36 -13.68 -17.66
CA ARG A 83 -4.16 -13.57 -16.82
C ARG A 83 -3.00 -14.46 -17.30
N ARG A 84 -3.19 -15.17 -18.43
CA ARG A 84 -2.17 -16.07 -18.98
C ARG A 84 -1.01 -15.29 -19.58
N THR A 85 0.19 -15.80 -19.34
CA THR A 85 1.44 -15.32 -19.93
C THR A 85 1.74 -16.08 -21.22
N GLY A 86 2.45 -15.44 -22.15
CA GLY A 86 2.81 -16.04 -23.43
C GLY A 86 1.90 -15.60 -24.57
N LEU A 87 1.87 -16.37 -25.64
CA LEU A 87 1.01 -16.12 -26.80
C LEU A 87 -0.42 -16.60 -26.49
N VAL A 88 -1.36 -15.65 -26.50
CA VAL A 88 -2.77 -15.91 -26.26
C VAL A 88 -3.55 -15.41 -27.47
N TRP A 89 -4.47 -16.22 -27.96
CA TRP A 89 -5.40 -15.80 -28.99
C TRP A 89 -6.69 -15.30 -28.35
N VAL A 90 -7.07 -14.08 -28.67
CA VAL A 90 -8.30 -13.43 -28.23
C VAL A 90 -8.97 -12.84 -29.45
N SER A 91 -10.29 -12.98 -29.57
CA SER A 91 -11.01 -12.42 -30.72
C SER A 91 -10.63 -10.94 -30.94
N PRO A 92 -10.28 -10.55 -32.20
CA PRO A 92 -9.90 -9.18 -32.50
C PRO A 92 -11.03 -8.16 -32.33
N LEU A 93 -12.29 -8.62 -32.25
CA LEU A 93 -13.47 -7.80 -32.01
C LEU A 93 -13.60 -7.36 -30.55
N LEU A 94 -12.86 -7.98 -29.63
CA LEU A 94 -12.89 -7.63 -28.21
C LEU A 94 -11.95 -6.44 -27.91
N LEU A 95 -12.48 -5.44 -27.27
CA LEU A 95 -11.67 -4.38 -26.68
C LEU A 95 -10.86 -4.93 -25.52
N ARG A 96 -9.56 -4.63 -25.51
CA ARG A 96 -8.60 -5.17 -24.54
C ARG A 96 -8.11 -4.01 -23.67
N ARG A 97 -8.52 -3.99 -22.38
CA ARG A 97 -7.99 -3.05 -21.41
C ARG A 97 -6.94 -3.77 -20.56
N ARG A 98 -5.74 -3.23 -20.57
CA ARG A 98 -4.60 -3.80 -19.80
C ARG A 98 -4.61 -3.22 -18.39
N VAL A 99 -4.45 -4.10 -17.40
CA VAL A 99 -4.45 -3.78 -15.97
C VAL A 99 -3.19 -4.32 -15.34
N ASP A 100 -2.51 -3.54 -14.53
CA ASP A 100 -1.37 -3.99 -13.73
C ASP A 100 -1.90 -4.62 -12.43
N VAL A 101 -1.57 -5.90 -12.23
CA VAL A 101 -1.99 -6.70 -11.06
C VAL A 101 -0.85 -6.94 -10.07
N ARG A 102 0.28 -6.27 -10.27
CA ARG A 102 1.43 -6.36 -9.36
C ARG A 102 1.16 -5.60 -8.07
N LEU A 103 1.93 -5.94 -7.06
CA LEU A 103 1.95 -5.19 -5.82
C LEU A 103 2.50 -3.79 -6.07
N ARG A 104 1.81 -2.78 -5.54
CA ARG A 104 2.18 -1.37 -5.64
C ARG A 104 2.28 -0.76 -4.26
N HIS A 105 3.15 0.23 -4.15
CA HIS A 105 3.24 1.11 -3.00
C HIS A 105 2.61 2.45 -3.37
N TRP A 106 1.79 2.95 -2.50
CA TRP A 106 1.25 4.31 -2.58
C TRP A 106 1.55 5.04 -1.27
N ARG A 107 2.09 6.22 -1.37
CA ARG A 107 2.39 7.08 -0.23
C ARG A 107 1.53 8.32 -0.32
N SER A 108 0.79 8.63 0.75
CA SER A 108 -0.01 9.84 0.79
C SER A 108 0.86 11.10 0.87
N GLU A 109 0.32 12.21 0.39
CA GLU A 109 0.77 13.51 0.85
C GLU A 109 0.48 13.68 2.35
N PRO A 110 1.09 14.67 3.04
CA PRO A 110 0.77 14.95 4.43
C PRO A 110 -0.71 15.34 4.57
N LEU A 111 -1.51 14.42 5.10
CA LEU A 111 -2.95 14.60 5.29
C LEU A 111 -3.22 15.29 6.62
N PRO A 112 -4.06 16.34 6.66
CA PRO A 112 -4.49 16.95 7.90
C PRO A 112 -5.40 15.98 8.66
N ALA A 113 -5.16 15.84 9.95
CA ALA A 113 -5.95 15.00 10.85
C ALA A 113 -6.08 15.64 12.22
N VAL A 114 -7.01 15.12 13.02
CA VAL A 114 -7.24 15.62 14.39
C VAL A 114 -7.26 14.42 15.32
N ASP A 115 -6.55 14.52 16.45
CA ASP A 115 -6.53 13.50 17.49
C ASP A 115 -7.78 13.54 18.38
N ALA A 116 -7.90 12.60 19.32
CA ALA A 116 -8.99 12.54 20.28
C ALA A 116 -9.10 13.80 21.19
N ASN A 117 -8.02 14.59 21.33
CA ASN A 117 -7.97 15.82 22.10
C ASN A 117 -8.26 17.08 21.26
N GLY A 118 -8.57 16.93 19.98
CA GLY A 118 -8.76 18.04 19.07
C GLY A 118 -7.45 18.68 18.57
N THR A 119 -6.31 18.01 18.74
CA THR A 119 -5.01 18.53 18.30
C THR A 119 -4.81 18.28 16.81
N ALA A 120 -4.46 19.32 16.08
CA ALA A 120 -4.20 19.22 14.65
C ALA A 120 -2.86 18.51 14.39
N LEU A 121 -2.92 17.49 13.52
CA LEU A 121 -1.80 16.64 13.11
C LEU A 121 -1.62 16.68 11.61
N ARG A 122 -0.43 16.30 11.14
CA ARG A 122 -0.12 15.94 9.76
C ARG A 122 0.38 14.52 9.74
N VAL A 123 -0.27 13.68 8.95
CA VAL A 123 0.06 12.25 8.90
C VAL A 123 0.32 11.82 7.47
N VAL A 124 1.37 11.04 7.29
CA VAL A 124 1.72 10.40 6.02
C VAL A 124 1.52 8.91 6.18
N VAL A 125 0.77 8.31 5.25
CA VAL A 125 0.48 6.86 5.25
C VAL A 125 1.12 6.21 4.03
N LEU A 126 1.76 5.07 4.25
CA LEU A 126 2.24 4.18 3.21
C LEU A 126 1.28 2.99 3.09
N VAL A 127 0.70 2.81 1.91
CA VAL A 127 -0.21 1.70 1.62
C VAL A 127 0.41 0.77 0.59
N VAL A 128 0.39 -0.52 0.88
CA VAL A 128 0.80 -1.58 -0.03
C VAL A 128 -0.46 -2.29 -0.52
N TRP A 129 -0.70 -2.27 -1.83
CA TRP A 129 -1.93 -2.75 -2.42
C TRP A 129 -1.74 -3.38 -3.80
N ARG A 130 -2.73 -4.13 -4.27
CA ARG A 130 -2.81 -4.63 -5.65
C ARG A 130 -4.25 -4.76 -6.12
N ILE A 131 -4.43 -4.92 -7.42
CA ILE A 131 -5.71 -5.27 -8.01
C ILE A 131 -5.87 -6.80 -7.97
N LYS A 132 -6.83 -7.30 -7.16
CA LYS A 132 -7.17 -8.72 -7.04
C LYS A 132 -8.26 -9.10 -8.04
N ASP A 133 -9.35 -8.34 -8.07
CA ASP A 133 -10.43 -8.52 -9.04
C ASP A 133 -10.35 -7.42 -10.11
N THR A 134 -9.83 -7.80 -11.27
CA THR A 134 -9.63 -6.87 -12.40
C THR A 134 -10.94 -6.36 -12.99
N VAL A 135 -12.03 -7.11 -12.82
CA VAL A 135 -13.34 -6.73 -13.37
C VAL A 135 -13.92 -5.60 -12.54
N ARG A 136 -14.06 -5.82 -11.23
CA ARG A 136 -14.58 -4.82 -10.30
C ARG A 136 -13.73 -3.55 -10.32
N ALA A 137 -12.42 -3.71 -10.36
CA ALA A 137 -11.51 -2.57 -10.39
C ALA A 137 -11.65 -1.74 -11.65
N VAL A 138 -11.74 -2.36 -12.85
CA VAL A 138 -11.75 -1.63 -14.13
C VAL A 138 -13.12 -1.07 -14.50
N LEU A 139 -14.19 -1.78 -14.11
CA LEU A 139 -15.56 -1.37 -14.45
C LEU A 139 -16.23 -0.57 -13.33
N GLY A 140 -15.74 -0.69 -12.08
CA GLY A 140 -16.31 -0.02 -10.91
C GLY A 140 -15.63 1.30 -10.55
N ILE A 141 -14.37 1.51 -10.95
CA ILE A 141 -13.61 2.69 -10.56
C ILE A 141 -12.87 3.27 -11.77
N GLU A 142 -12.93 4.57 -11.93
CA GLU A 142 -12.23 5.29 -12.99
C GLU A 142 -10.75 5.44 -12.66
N ASP A 143 -10.44 5.92 -11.46
CA ASP A 143 -9.07 6.09 -10.92
C ASP A 143 -8.91 5.40 -9.58
N HIS A 144 -8.07 4.37 -9.55
CA HIS A 144 -7.80 3.57 -8.36
C HIS A 144 -6.99 4.33 -7.32
N GLU A 145 -6.10 5.23 -7.74
CA GLU A 145 -5.24 5.99 -6.82
C GLU A 145 -6.04 7.08 -6.13
N ALA A 146 -6.89 7.79 -6.86
CA ALA A 146 -7.81 8.78 -6.30
C ALA A 146 -8.81 8.13 -5.32
N TYR A 147 -9.36 6.96 -5.69
CA TYR A 147 -10.24 6.19 -4.80
C TYR A 147 -9.51 5.77 -3.52
N LEU A 148 -8.30 5.21 -3.64
CA LEU A 148 -7.50 4.79 -2.50
C LEU A 148 -7.17 5.98 -1.58
N SER A 149 -6.82 7.13 -2.15
CA SER A 149 -6.56 8.35 -1.40
C SER A 149 -7.75 8.78 -0.55
N ALA A 150 -8.94 8.80 -1.13
CA ALA A 150 -10.17 9.16 -0.43
C ALA A 150 -10.49 8.16 0.70
N GLN A 151 -10.31 6.85 0.45
CA GLN A 151 -10.53 5.83 1.49
C GLN A 151 -9.51 5.91 2.62
N VAL A 152 -8.24 6.20 2.31
CA VAL A 152 -7.19 6.40 3.31
C VAL A 152 -7.50 7.61 4.18
N GLU A 153 -7.92 8.72 3.59
CA GLU A 153 -8.31 9.93 4.33
C GLU A 153 -9.48 9.65 5.28
N ALA A 154 -10.52 8.98 4.80
CA ALA A 154 -11.68 8.60 5.61
C ALA A 154 -11.34 7.61 6.74
N ALA A 155 -10.50 6.61 6.47
CA ALA A 155 -10.04 5.64 7.46
C ALA A 155 -9.16 6.31 8.53
N MET A 156 -8.26 7.20 8.11
CA MET A 156 -7.41 7.97 9.01
C MET A 156 -8.24 8.84 9.95
N ALA A 157 -9.21 9.60 9.42
CA ALA A 157 -10.06 10.45 10.25
C ALA A 157 -10.77 9.64 11.35
N ARG A 158 -11.23 8.43 11.01
CA ARG A 158 -11.88 7.51 11.97
C ARG A 158 -10.92 6.93 13.02
N VAL A 159 -9.73 6.51 12.63
CA VAL A 159 -8.76 5.88 13.54
C VAL A 159 -8.09 6.92 14.43
N LEU A 160 -7.67 8.05 13.86
CA LEU A 160 -6.90 9.05 14.61
C LEU A 160 -7.78 9.81 15.62
N SER A 161 -9.06 10.00 15.34
CA SER A 161 -9.98 10.64 16.28
C SER A 161 -10.27 9.82 17.54
N GLN A 162 -9.88 8.54 17.60
CA GLN A 162 -10.11 7.66 18.74
C GLN A 162 -8.98 7.69 19.76
N LEU A 163 -7.78 8.09 19.38
CA LEU A 163 -6.58 8.03 20.22
C LEU A 163 -5.91 9.40 20.35
N PRO A 164 -5.34 9.74 21.51
CA PRO A 164 -4.54 10.95 21.66
C PRO A 164 -3.19 10.80 20.95
N ALA A 165 -2.65 11.90 20.43
CA ALA A 165 -1.35 11.92 19.75
C ALA A 165 -0.22 11.49 20.68
N ASP A 166 -0.24 11.98 21.93
CA ASP A 166 0.71 11.66 22.99
C ASP A 166 -0.01 11.12 24.23
N ALA A 167 0.43 9.97 24.73
CA ALA A 167 0.07 9.50 26.05
C ALA A 167 1.09 10.05 27.07
N PHE A 168 0.61 10.84 28.01
CA PHE A 168 1.45 11.35 29.09
C PHE A 168 1.59 10.34 30.24
N HIS A 169 0.90 9.21 30.19
CA HIS A 169 0.96 8.09 31.15
C HIS A 169 1.50 6.84 30.44
N GLU A 170 2.29 6.03 31.16
CA GLU A 170 3.11 4.96 30.57
C GLU A 170 2.32 3.86 29.84
N ASP A 171 1.11 3.57 30.25
CA ASP A 171 0.30 2.48 29.69
C ASP A 171 -0.92 2.94 28.89
N ALA A 172 -1.05 4.24 28.58
CA ALA A 172 -2.20 4.74 27.85
C ALA A 172 -2.00 4.54 26.34
N PRO A 173 -2.98 3.98 25.61
CA PRO A 173 -2.90 3.85 24.17
C PRO A 173 -2.81 5.22 23.51
N SER A 174 -1.89 5.36 22.57
CA SER A 174 -1.68 6.61 21.83
C SER A 174 -1.38 6.32 20.37
N LEU A 175 -1.44 7.38 19.54
CA LEU A 175 -1.07 7.28 18.13
C LEU A 175 0.43 7.01 17.90
N ARG A 176 1.24 6.97 18.95
CA ARG A 176 2.65 6.56 18.88
C ARG A 176 2.85 5.06 18.75
N ASP A 177 1.85 4.27 19.11
CA ASP A 177 1.82 2.85 18.78
C ASP A 177 1.49 2.66 17.28
N ALA A 178 2.54 2.81 16.45
CA ALA A 178 2.41 2.74 15.01
C ALA A 178 1.92 1.38 14.53
N GLU A 179 2.17 0.30 15.28
CA GLU A 179 1.73 -1.04 14.93
C GLU A 179 0.22 -1.18 15.12
N ALA A 180 -0.32 -0.79 16.28
CA ALA A 180 -1.75 -0.86 16.55
C ALA A 180 -2.56 0.05 15.60
N VAL A 181 -2.06 1.27 15.34
CA VAL A 181 -2.67 2.20 14.37
C VAL A 181 -2.61 1.63 12.95
N GLY A 182 -1.48 1.06 12.54
CA GLY A 182 -1.31 0.43 11.24
C GLY A 182 -2.24 -0.75 11.03
N ASP A 183 -2.42 -1.59 12.04
CA ASP A 183 -3.33 -2.73 12.00
C ASP A 183 -4.80 -2.29 11.90
N ALA A 184 -5.18 -1.27 12.64
CA ALA A 184 -6.52 -0.70 12.56
C ALA A 184 -6.80 -0.11 11.17
N LEU A 185 -5.89 0.69 10.62
CA LEU A 185 -5.97 1.24 9.27
C LEU A 185 -6.03 0.13 8.20
N THR A 186 -5.16 -0.86 8.31
CA THR A 186 -5.11 -1.99 7.38
C THR A 186 -6.42 -2.75 7.35
N ARG A 187 -7.02 -3.00 8.52
CA ARG A 187 -8.29 -3.72 8.65
C ARG A 187 -9.45 -2.94 8.04
N MET A 188 -9.51 -1.63 8.29
CA MET A 188 -10.54 -0.77 7.70
C MET A 188 -10.39 -0.69 6.18
N LEU A 189 -9.20 -0.39 5.68
CA LEU A 189 -8.96 -0.26 4.25
C LEU A 189 -9.18 -1.56 3.49
N LYS A 190 -8.89 -2.73 4.09
CA LYS A 190 -9.24 -4.03 3.51
C LYS A 190 -10.75 -4.15 3.30
N ALA A 191 -11.55 -3.80 4.31
CA ALA A 191 -12.99 -3.87 4.22
C ALA A 191 -13.57 -2.87 3.20
N ASP A 192 -13.06 -1.65 3.18
CA ASP A 192 -13.56 -0.58 2.31
C ASP A 192 -13.13 -0.75 0.84
N CYS A 193 -11.97 -1.39 0.57
CA CYS A 193 -11.44 -1.58 -0.78
C CYS A 193 -11.78 -2.95 -1.41
N GLU A 194 -12.15 -3.96 -0.63
CA GLU A 194 -12.49 -5.30 -1.14
C GLU A 194 -13.69 -5.29 -2.12
N PRO A 195 -14.79 -4.54 -1.90
CA PRO A 195 -15.92 -4.50 -2.81
C PRO A 195 -15.57 -4.03 -4.22
N VAL A 196 -14.56 -3.18 -4.33
CA VAL A 196 -14.07 -2.60 -5.61
C VAL A 196 -12.93 -3.39 -6.24
N GLY A 197 -12.59 -4.56 -5.68
CA GLY A 197 -11.59 -5.45 -6.24
C GLY A 197 -10.13 -5.07 -5.98
N VAL A 198 -9.89 -4.14 -5.06
CA VAL A 198 -8.56 -3.75 -4.57
C VAL A 198 -8.26 -4.49 -3.28
N GLU A 199 -7.11 -5.15 -3.23
CA GLU A 199 -6.63 -5.85 -2.04
C GLU A 199 -5.51 -5.03 -1.39
N VAL A 200 -5.76 -4.55 -0.18
CA VAL A 200 -4.77 -3.85 0.65
C VAL A 200 -4.03 -4.87 1.50
N TYR A 201 -2.71 -4.87 1.44
CA TYR A 201 -1.84 -5.74 2.25
C TYR A 201 -1.53 -5.11 3.60
N SER A 202 -1.07 -3.87 3.56
CA SER A 202 -0.73 -3.11 4.75
C SER A 202 -0.96 -1.62 4.51
N ALA A 203 -1.34 -0.92 5.57
CA ALA A 203 -1.42 0.52 5.61
C ALA A 203 -0.79 0.99 6.92
N GLN A 204 0.33 1.71 6.82
CA GLN A 204 1.10 2.11 7.98
C GLN A 204 1.36 3.60 7.99
N PRO A 205 1.16 4.28 9.12
CA PRO A 205 1.58 5.67 9.27
C PRO A 205 3.11 5.70 9.28
N THR A 206 3.70 6.47 8.39
CA THR A 206 5.17 6.64 8.28
C THR A 206 5.66 7.91 8.95
N GLY A 207 4.78 8.84 9.26
CA GLY A 207 5.08 10.07 9.97
C GLY A 207 3.80 10.65 10.56
N ILE A 208 3.82 10.92 11.87
CA ILE A 208 2.75 11.63 12.58
C ILE A 208 3.43 12.84 13.23
N GLU A 209 3.09 14.01 12.73
CA GLU A 209 3.67 15.27 13.17
C GLU A 209 2.56 16.22 13.62
N TYR A 210 2.87 17.08 14.56
CA TYR A 210 1.95 18.18 14.90
C TYR A 210 1.88 19.18 13.75
N ALA A 211 0.68 19.69 13.49
CA ALA A 211 0.53 20.78 12.54
C ALA A 211 1.39 21.98 13.00
N PRO A 212 2.01 22.72 12.06
CA PRO A 212 2.95 23.80 12.39
C PRO A 212 2.39 24.83 13.37
N GLU A 213 1.08 25.06 13.30
CA GLU A 213 0.38 26.05 14.11
C GLU A 213 0.38 25.69 15.62
N VAL A 214 0.38 24.38 15.93
CA VAL A 214 0.30 23.89 17.31
C VAL A 214 1.61 23.25 17.80
N ALA A 215 2.55 22.99 16.90
CA ALA A 215 3.79 22.27 17.20
C ALA A 215 4.59 22.90 18.35
N ALA A 216 4.78 24.22 18.34
CA ALA A 216 5.52 24.93 19.39
C ALA A 216 4.82 24.88 20.76
N ALA A 217 3.49 24.93 20.79
CA ALA A 217 2.72 24.82 22.03
C ALA A 217 2.77 23.40 22.60
N MET A 218 2.65 22.38 21.74
CA MET A 218 2.74 20.98 22.14
C MET A 218 4.14 20.59 22.60
N GLN A 219 5.17 21.11 21.97
CA GLN A 219 6.55 20.91 22.43
C GLN A 219 6.78 21.48 23.83
N ARG A 220 6.30 22.70 24.12
CA ARG A 220 6.37 23.26 25.46
C ARG A 220 5.63 22.44 26.50
N ARG A 221 4.40 21.97 26.15
CA ARG A 221 3.61 21.09 27.02
C ARG A 221 4.32 19.78 27.31
N ARG A 222 4.96 19.20 26.28
CA ARG A 222 5.74 17.97 26.41
C ARG A 222 6.95 18.14 27.31
N ILE A 223 7.71 19.23 27.17
CA ILE A 223 8.84 19.55 28.04
C ILE A 223 8.35 19.69 29.48
N ALA A 224 7.26 20.43 29.71
CA ALA A 224 6.71 20.58 31.06
C ALA A 224 6.26 19.28 31.69
N ALA A 225 5.68 18.36 30.90
CA ALA A 225 5.28 17.04 31.36
C ALA A 225 6.50 16.16 31.72
N ILE A 226 7.56 16.22 30.91
CA ILE A 226 8.83 15.51 31.19
C ILE A 226 9.47 16.06 32.48
N ASP A 227 9.51 17.37 32.63
CA ASP A 227 10.06 18.03 33.85
C ASP A 227 9.25 17.67 35.10
N SER A 228 7.92 17.59 35.00
CA SER A 228 7.08 17.12 36.10
C SER A 228 7.37 15.66 36.46
N LYS A 229 7.41 14.76 35.46
CA LYS A 229 7.73 13.34 35.67
C LYS A 229 9.12 13.16 36.26
N HIS A 230 10.10 13.94 35.80
CA HIS A 230 11.45 13.93 36.36
C HIS A 230 11.47 14.35 37.84
N ARG A 231 10.75 15.42 38.18
CA ARG A 231 10.62 15.86 39.61
C ARG A 231 9.95 14.80 40.47
N ASP A 232 8.88 14.19 39.99
CA ASP A 232 8.18 13.13 40.73
C ASP A 232 9.08 11.90 40.92
N SER A 233 9.84 11.52 39.91
CA SER A 233 10.82 10.42 39.99
C SER A 233 11.95 10.71 40.98
N VAL A 234 12.45 11.96 40.98
CA VAL A 234 13.49 12.41 41.95
C VAL A 234 12.94 12.36 43.37
N LEU A 235 11.72 12.88 43.60
CA LEU A 235 11.10 12.85 44.92
C LEU A 235 10.88 11.40 45.40
N THR A 236 10.37 10.52 44.57
CA THR A 236 10.20 9.11 44.92
C THR A 236 11.56 8.48 45.27
N SER A 237 12.57 8.72 44.43
CA SER A 237 13.93 8.18 44.69
C SER A 237 14.56 8.72 46.00
N VAL A 238 14.27 9.96 46.37
CA VAL A 238 14.72 10.56 47.63
C VAL A 238 14.00 9.89 48.82
N VAL A 239 12.68 9.74 48.71
CA VAL A 239 11.88 9.08 49.76
C VAL A 239 12.36 7.63 49.98
N ASP A 240 12.56 6.87 48.92
CA ASP A 240 13.04 5.50 48.98
C ASP A 240 14.46 5.42 49.61
N ALA A 241 15.35 6.34 49.21
CA ALA A 241 16.71 6.41 49.76
C ALA A 241 16.73 6.75 51.28
N VAL A 242 15.83 7.64 51.71
CA VAL A 242 15.69 7.99 53.13
C VAL A 242 15.15 6.79 53.91
N ASP A 243 14.09 6.13 53.39
CA ASP A 243 13.49 4.96 54.06
C ASP A 243 14.51 3.82 54.20
N ASP A 244 15.23 3.51 53.11
CA ASP A 244 16.28 2.47 53.12
C ASP A 244 17.41 2.82 54.08
N THR A 245 17.82 4.08 54.16
CA THR A 245 18.86 4.55 55.08
C THR A 245 18.41 4.39 56.53
N VAL A 246 17.21 4.84 56.87
CA VAL A 246 16.66 4.75 58.24
C VAL A 246 16.50 3.26 58.63
N ASN A 247 15.97 2.43 57.76
CA ASN A 247 15.79 1.02 57.99
C ASN A 247 17.14 0.30 58.20
N ARG A 248 18.17 0.59 57.45
CA ARG A 248 19.53 0.05 57.61
C ARG A 248 20.18 0.49 58.92
N LEU A 249 20.04 1.74 59.32
CA LEU A 249 20.57 2.21 60.58
C LEU A 249 19.90 1.53 61.77
N THR A 250 18.59 1.38 61.74
CA THR A 250 17.81 0.72 62.80
C THR A 250 18.13 -0.78 62.88
N THR A 251 18.17 -1.48 61.73
CA THR A 251 18.42 -2.94 61.67
C THR A 251 19.83 -3.28 62.12
N ARG A 252 20.83 -2.44 61.87
CA ARG A 252 22.21 -2.64 62.30
C ARG A 252 22.47 -2.24 63.75
N GLY A 253 21.46 -1.72 64.46
CA GLY A 253 21.59 -1.29 65.85
C GLY A 253 22.56 -0.12 66.05
N ILE A 254 22.81 0.66 64.98
CA ILE A 254 23.73 1.80 65.01
C ILE A 254 23.09 2.97 65.76
N VAL A 255 21.76 3.07 65.73
CA VAL A 255 20.99 4.14 66.39
C VAL A 255 19.70 3.52 66.92
N GLU A 256 19.46 3.67 68.23
CA GLU A 256 18.15 3.45 68.86
C GLU A 256 17.40 4.79 68.84
N LEU A 257 16.46 4.92 67.90
CA LEU A 257 15.71 6.16 67.70
C LEU A 257 14.33 6.07 68.36
N ASP A 258 14.01 7.05 69.20
CA ASP A 258 12.64 7.31 69.61
C ASP A 258 11.83 7.87 68.41
N ASP A 259 10.50 7.78 68.47
CA ASP A 259 9.60 8.27 67.39
C ASP A 259 9.82 9.73 67.01
N TYR A 260 10.22 10.56 67.98
CA TYR A 260 10.54 11.98 67.72
C TYR A 260 11.85 12.14 66.94
N GLU A 261 12.89 11.43 67.38
CA GLU A 261 14.22 11.45 66.77
C GLU A 261 14.20 10.86 65.38
N ARG A 262 13.40 9.80 65.17
CA ARG A 262 13.18 9.21 63.85
C ARG A 262 12.58 10.23 62.88
N LYS A 263 11.55 10.99 63.28
CA LYS A 263 10.94 12.03 62.44
C LYS A 263 11.92 13.15 62.14
N ALA A 264 12.74 13.56 63.08
CA ALA A 264 13.77 14.59 62.90
C ALA A 264 14.83 14.10 61.90
N LEU A 265 15.34 12.85 62.04
CA LEU A 265 16.30 12.26 61.10
C LEU A 265 15.75 12.13 59.69
N VAL A 266 14.51 11.67 59.54
CA VAL A 266 13.85 11.57 58.23
C VAL A 266 13.76 12.97 57.57
N LYS A 267 13.38 13.98 58.32
CA LYS A 267 13.30 15.36 57.80
C LYS A 267 14.69 15.87 57.35
N ASP A 268 15.71 15.68 58.15
CA ASP A 268 17.06 16.16 57.86
C ASP A 268 17.69 15.41 56.68
N LEU A 269 17.51 14.09 56.62
CA LEU A 269 17.94 13.27 55.47
C LEU A 269 17.20 13.69 54.17
N THR A 270 15.89 13.90 54.24
CA THR A 270 15.11 14.35 53.08
C THR A 270 15.63 15.70 52.54
N VAL A 271 15.90 16.66 53.44
CA VAL A 271 16.47 17.96 53.04
C VAL A 271 17.88 17.76 52.46
N ALA A 272 18.73 16.98 53.09
CA ALA A 272 20.11 16.74 52.65
C ALA A 272 20.16 16.05 51.27
N PHE A 273 19.35 15.01 51.04
CA PHE A 273 19.28 14.32 49.74
C PHE A 273 18.68 15.24 48.66
N TYR A 274 17.69 16.08 48.98
CA TYR A 274 17.08 16.99 48.01
C TYR A 274 18.05 18.11 47.65
N THR A 275 18.72 18.74 48.59
CA THR A 275 19.66 19.83 48.33
C THR A 275 20.98 19.37 47.73
N GLY A 276 21.48 18.21 48.13
CA GLY A 276 22.70 17.61 47.56
C GLY A 276 22.56 17.24 46.08
N ARG A 277 21.37 16.87 45.65
CA ARG A 277 21.10 16.49 44.26
C ARG A 277 20.77 17.73 43.38
N SER A 278 20.22 18.80 43.93
CA SER A 278 19.99 20.04 43.19
C SER A 278 21.26 20.88 42.95
N GLY A 279 22.33 20.65 43.73
CA GLY A 279 23.61 21.32 43.56
C GLY A 279 24.57 20.71 42.53
N GLY A 280 24.23 19.55 41.95
CA GLY A 280 25.10 18.83 40.99
C GLY A 280 24.76 19.07 39.51
N GLY A 281 23.78 19.89 39.19
CA GLY A 281 23.26 20.08 37.81
C GLY A 281 23.77 21.28 37.04
N ASP A 282 24.52 22.20 37.67
CA ASP A 282 24.94 23.46 37.04
C ASP A 282 26.43 23.48 36.62
N GLY A 283 27.01 22.38 36.30
CA GLY A 283 28.42 22.32 35.91
C GLY A 283 28.75 21.28 34.83
N ALA A 284 28.21 21.40 33.61
CA ALA A 284 28.76 20.80 32.40
C ALA A 284 28.22 21.46 31.15
#